data_1c0f46e450b142885095d17bd3606338
#
_entry.id   1c0f46e450b142885095d17bd3606338
#
_cell.length_a   1.000
_cell.length_b   1.000
_cell.length_c   1.000
_cell.angle_alpha   90.00
_cell.angle_beta   90.00
_cell.angle_gamma   90.00
#
_symmetry.space_group_name_H-M   'P 1'
#
loop_
_entity.id
_entity.type
_entity.pdbx_description
1 polymer ?
#
loop_
_entity_poly.entity_id
_entity_poly.type
_entity_poly.pdbx_seq_one_letter_code
_entity_poly.pdbx_strand_id
1 'polypeptide(L)'
;IFQGLKPVYWSPFNETAVADSEIVYRDVKDATIYLAFQIADGKGVLDSDDYYVIWTTTPWTIPSNEAVCLNDNLEYAEVQTEKGKLVFLAKFVDQLLEKFNLENQGVLRTFKGRELEGITYHHVVLDKECPTLLGKHVTDEDGTGVVHTAGGHGLDDFLVCAKYGIAPINTVDYQGNMNEEAGKYQGMFFEDCSKAVIHDMNEKGCLLAVENITHSYPHDDRLKKKVIFRAVKQWFCSIDKLKPQLLDEIDNKITWHNSFGQKRMHNMIADRGDWCISRQRLWGVPIPIIYNEDGSPIMELEVFNHIAELFGKYGSNYWFEHEAKDLLPEGYTNPKSPNGNFTKEKDIMDVWFDSGSSWNELQARGYDYPCDLYFEG
;
A
#
# COMPACT_ATOMS: atom_id res chain seq x y z
N ILE A 1 16.78 8.27 4.83
CA ILE A 1 15.48 8.92 4.64
C ILE A 1 15.35 9.28 3.17
N PHE A 2 14.16 9.06 2.59
CA PHE A 2 13.87 9.36 1.19
C PHE A 2 12.40 9.66 1.00
N GLN A 3 12.07 10.38 -0.08
CA GLN A 3 10.69 10.61 -0.51
C GLN A 3 10.30 9.57 -1.55
N GLY A 4 9.13 8.97 -1.42
CA GLY A 4 8.64 7.96 -2.36
C GLY A 4 7.12 7.97 -2.49
N LEU A 5 6.63 7.49 -3.63
CA LEU A 5 5.22 7.20 -3.86
C LEU A 5 5.02 5.72 -3.57
N LYS A 6 4.35 5.38 -2.46
CA LYS A 6 4.07 3.99 -2.05
C LYS A 6 2.69 3.89 -1.41
N PRO A 7 2.02 2.74 -1.51
CA PRO A 7 0.82 2.48 -0.74
C PRO A 7 1.11 2.51 0.76
N VAL A 8 0.34 3.30 1.47
CA VAL A 8 0.35 3.39 2.93
C VAL A 8 -1.07 3.24 3.45
N TYR A 9 -1.23 2.90 4.72
CA TYR A 9 -2.53 3.07 5.37
C TYR A 9 -2.89 4.56 5.38
N TRP A 10 -4.05 4.87 4.84
CA TRP A 10 -4.58 6.22 4.74
C TRP A 10 -5.93 6.30 5.43
N SER A 11 -6.09 7.27 6.32
CA SER A 11 -7.38 7.60 6.94
C SER A 11 -8.08 8.68 6.12
N PRO A 12 -9.12 8.34 5.31
CA PRO A 12 -9.85 9.34 4.51
C PRO A 12 -10.59 10.36 5.37
N PHE A 13 -10.94 9.99 6.60
CA PHE A 13 -11.68 10.84 7.54
C PHE A 13 -10.78 11.83 8.29
N ASN A 14 -9.50 11.53 8.42
CA ASN A 14 -8.48 12.38 9.02
C ASN A 14 -7.54 13.00 7.97
N GLU A 15 -7.64 12.57 6.71
CA GLU A 15 -6.79 12.98 5.59
C GLU A 15 -5.28 12.87 5.91
N THR A 16 -4.88 11.75 6.52
CA THR A 16 -3.49 11.51 6.93
C THR A 16 -3.08 10.06 6.77
N ALA A 17 -1.78 9.84 6.52
CA ALA A 17 -1.17 8.53 6.67
C ALA A 17 -1.21 8.10 8.14
N VAL A 18 -1.35 6.79 8.38
CA VAL A 18 -1.34 6.17 9.70
C VAL A 18 -0.31 5.04 9.73
N ALA A 19 0.39 4.89 10.85
CA ALA A 19 1.32 3.79 11.07
C ALA A 19 0.60 2.53 11.57
N ASP A 20 1.26 1.38 11.48
CA ASP A 20 0.72 0.11 12.00
C ASP A 20 0.34 0.20 13.49
N SER A 21 1.09 0.98 14.29
CA SER A 21 0.81 1.24 15.70
C SER A 21 -0.45 2.09 15.96
N GLU A 22 -0.95 2.77 14.91
CA GLU A 22 -2.15 3.60 14.95
C GLU A 22 -3.37 2.87 14.35
N ILE A 23 -3.23 1.56 14.07
CA ILE A 23 -4.28 0.71 13.50
C ILE A 23 -4.89 -0.16 14.59
N VAL A 24 -6.22 -0.21 14.61
CA VAL A 24 -6.98 -1.20 15.38
C VAL A 24 -7.80 -2.06 14.44
N TYR A 25 -7.72 -3.35 14.61
CA TYR A 25 -8.49 -4.29 13.79
C TYR A 25 -9.88 -4.51 14.40
N ARG A 26 -10.90 -4.51 13.55
CA ARG A 26 -12.29 -4.75 13.91
C ARG A 26 -12.94 -5.68 12.92
N ASP A 27 -13.82 -6.55 13.42
CA ASP A 27 -14.62 -7.39 12.55
C ASP A 27 -15.66 -6.55 11.83
N VAL A 28 -15.66 -6.65 10.50
CA VAL A 28 -16.62 -6.00 9.61
C VAL A 28 -17.29 -7.02 8.71
N LYS A 29 -18.50 -6.73 8.28
CA LYS A 29 -19.19 -7.48 7.24
C LYS A 29 -19.07 -6.72 5.93
N ASP A 30 -18.33 -7.28 4.98
CA ASP A 30 -18.16 -6.70 3.66
C ASP A 30 -18.58 -7.71 2.59
N ALA A 31 -19.08 -7.18 1.47
CA ALA A 31 -19.36 -7.98 0.31
C ALA A 31 -18.07 -8.27 -0.43
N THR A 32 -17.83 -9.55 -0.74
CA THR A 32 -16.76 -9.97 -1.62
C THR A 32 -17.34 -10.44 -2.95
N ILE A 33 -16.56 -10.31 -4.00
CA ILE A 33 -17.02 -10.63 -5.36
C ILE A 33 -16.06 -11.53 -6.09
N TYR A 34 -16.62 -12.38 -6.95
CA TYR A 34 -15.90 -13.17 -7.92
C TYR A 34 -16.25 -12.66 -9.32
N LEU A 35 -15.23 -12.26 -10.09
CA LEU A 35 -15.41 -11.68 -11.42
C LEU A 35 -14.68 -12.49 -12.47
N ALA A 36 -15.30 -12.60 -13.64
CA ALA A 36 -14.72 -13.17 -14.85
C ALA A 36 -14.13 -12.06 -15.73
N PHE A 37 -12.81 -12.11 -16.00
CA PHE A 37 -12.09 -11.19 -16.86
C PHE A 37 -11.76 -11.87 -18.18
N GLN A 38 -12.35 -11.41 -19.27
CA GLN A 38 -12.20 -12.01 -20.60
C GLN A 38 -10.77 -11.84 -21.13
N ILE A 39 -10.19 -12.92 -21.65
CA ILE A 39 -8.87 -12.89 -22.30
C ILE A 39 -8.93 -12.05 -23.57
N ALA A 40 -7.93 -11.18 -23.75
CA ALA A 40 -7.75 -10.35 -24.95
C ALA A 40 -6.74 -10.99 -25.91
N ASP A 41 -5.52 -11.27 -25.42
CA ASP A 41 -4.48 -12.02 -26.16
C ASP A 41 -3.95 -13.15 -25.28
N GLY A 42 -4.35 -14.36 -25.60
CA GLY A 42 -3.95 -15.58 -24.90
C GLY A 42 -2.61 -16.14 -25.32
N LYS A 43 -1.88 -15.49 -26.23
CA LYS A 43 -0.53 -15.87 -26.73
C LYS A 43 -0.44 -17.33 -27.20
N GLY A 44 -1.53 -17.88 -27.70
CA GLY A 44 -1.63 -19.28 -28.18
C GLY A 44 -1.70 -20.32 -27.03
N VAL A 45 -1.80 -19.87 -25.79
CA VAL A 45 -2.00 -20.72 -24.60
C VAL A 45 -3.47 -20.74 -24.20
N LEU A 46 -4.09 -19.57 -24.06
CA LEU A 46 -5.52 -19.40 -23.82
C LEU A 46 -6.23 -18.87 -25.08
N ASP A 47 -7.52 -19.06 -25.16
CA ASP A 47 -8.34 -18.53 -26.23
C ASP A 47 -9.03 -17.24 -25.82
N SER A 48 -9.50 -16.42 -26.77
CA SER A 48 -10.18 -15.14 -26.47
C SER A 48 -11.57 -15.29 -25.84
N ASP A 49 -12.10 -16.50 -25.79
CA ASP A 49 -13.33 -16.85 -25.07
C ASP A 49 -13.07 -17.46 -23.68
N ASP A 50 -11.84 -17.49 -23.24
CA ASP A 50 -11.46 -17.84 -21.87
C ASP A 50 -11.59 -16.65 -20.92
N TYR A 51 -11.78 -16.93 -19.63
CA TYR A 51 -11.93 -15.91 -18.60
C TYR A 51 -11.08 -16.25 -17.38
N TYR A 52 -10.24 -15.31 -16.95
CA TYR A 52 -9.68 -15.37 -15.61
C TYR A 52 -10.74 -15.10 -14.56
N VAL A 53 -10.76 -15.89 -13.50
CA VAL A 53 -11.66 -15.67 -12.36
C VAL A 53 -10.89 -15.08 -11.19
N ILE A 54 -11.19 -13.82 -10.85
CA ILE A 54 -10.59 -13.14 -9.68
C ILE A 54 -11.55 -13.15 -8.49
N TRP A 55 -10.99 -12.95 -7.30
CA TRP A 55 -11.73 -12.72 -6.07
C TRP A 55 -11.19 -11.46 -5.39
N THR A 56 -12.08 -10.62 -4.87
CA THR A 56 -11.69 -9.44 -4.10
C THR A 56 -12.67 -9.13 -2.97
N THR A 57 -12.13 -8.65 -1.85
CA THR A 57 -12.87 -8.13 -0.69
C THR A 57 -13.11 -6.63 -0.79
N THR A 58 -12.53 -5.96 -1.78
CA THR A 58 -12.57 -4.50 -1.98
C THR A 58 -13.05 -4.15 -3.39
N PRO A 59 -14.34 -4.32 -3.71
CA PRO A 59 -14.87 -4.07 -5.06
C PRO A 59 -14.56 -2.67 -5.61
N TRP A 60 -14.41 -1.66 -4.75
CA TRP A 60 -14.06 -0.30 -5.14
C TRP A 60 -12.67 -0.16 -5.77
N THR A 61 -11.78 -1.16 -5.61
CA THR A 61 -10.46 -1.15 -6.27
C THR A 61 -10.49 -1.70 -7.70
N ILE A 62 -11.60 -2.27 -8.16
CA ILE A 62 -11.72 -2.80 -9.54
C ILE A 62 -11.42 -1.72 -10.61
N PRO A 63 -11.86 -0.45 -10.49
CA PRO A 63 -11.45 0.58 -11.43
C PRO A 63 -9.93 0.81 -11.50
N SER A 64 -9.20 0.50 -10.41
CA SER A 64 -7.74 0.60 -10.32
C SER A 64 -7.00 -0.65 -10.79
N ASN A 65 -7.70 -1.63 -11.38
CA ASN A 65 -7.05 -2.85 -11.84
C ASN A 65 -5.99 -2.53 -12.90
N GLU A 66 -4.76 -2.99 -12.66
CA GLU A 66 -3.60 -2.80 -13.54
C GLU A 66 -3.09 -4.13 -14.09
N ALA A 67 -3.36 -5.22 -13.38
CA ALA A 67 -2.94 -6.57 -13.74
C ALA A 67 -3.75 -7.63 -13.01
N VAL A 68 -3.59 -8.90 -13.41
CA VAL A 68 -3.79 -10.05 -12.54
C VAL A 68 -2.45 -10.68 -12.21
N CYS A 69 -2.31 -11.21 -11.00
CA CYS A 69 -1.10 -11.87 -10.55
C CYS A 69 -1.34 -13.36 -10.29
N LEU A 70 -0.43 -14.20 -10.78
CA LEU A 70 -0.44 -15.64 -10.59
C LEU A 70 0.85 -16.09 -9.86
N ASN A 71 0.83 -17.27 -9.28
CA ASN A 71 2.05 -17.90 -8.75
C ASN A 71 2.66 -18.81 -9.81
N ASP A 72 3.95 -18.64 -10.09
CA ASP A 72 4.69 -19.35 -11.13
C ASP A 72 4.67 -20.87 -11.01
N ASN A 73 4.54 -21.41 -9.78
CA ASN A 73 4.62 -22.84 -9.50
C ASN A 73 3.25 -23.52 -9.27
N LEU A 74 2.20 -22.75 -9.01
CA LEU A 74 0.88 -23.31 -8.81
C LEU A 74 0.27 -23.77 -10.13
N GLU A 75 -0.69 -24.68 -10.02
CA GLU A 75 -1.39 -25.28 -11.18
C GLU A 75 -2.76 -24.65 -11.36
N TYR A 76 -3.03 -24.16 -12.56
CA TYR A 76 -4.27 -23.52 -12.97
C TYR A 76 -5.00 -24.43 -13.93
N ALA A 77 -6.32 -24.48 -13.84
CA ALA A 77 -7.19 -25.28 -14.72
C ALA A 77 -8.06 -24.37 -15.60
N GLU A 78 -8.18 -24.70 -16.86
CA GLU A 78 -9.18 -24.20 -17.77
C GLU A 78 -10.38 -25.16 -17.71
N VAL A 79 -11.51 -24.65 -17.24
CA VAL A 79 -12.72 -25.45 -16.95
C VAL A 79 -13.86 -25.01 -17.82
N GLN A 80 -14.42 -25.94 -18.58
CA GLN A 80 -15.63 -25.69 -19.40
C GLN A 80 -16.87 -25.59 -18.51
N THR A 81 -17.64 -24.52 -18.69
CA THR A 81 -18.91 -24.29 -18.01
C THR A 81 -19.97 -23.76 -19.01
N GLU A 82 -21.21 -23.63 -18.57
CA GLU A 82 -22.26 -22.98 -19.36
C GLU A 82 -22.05 -21.45 -19.54
N LYS A 83 -21.18 -20.84 -18.75
CA LYS A 83 -20.79 -19.41 -18.88
C LYS A 83 -19.52 -19.19 -19.67
N GLY A 84 -18.95 -20.21 -20.26
CA GLY A 84 -17.67 -20.17 -20.97
C GLY A 84 -16.58 -20.93 -20.25
N LYS A 85 -15.34 -20.75 -20.70
CA LYS A 85 -14.17 -21.42 -20.16
C LYS A 85 -13.55 -20.54 -19.05
N LEU A 86 -13.50 -21.06 -17.85
CA LEU A 86 -13.01 -20.33 -16.67
C LEU A 86 -11.61 -20.81 -16.28
N VAL A 87 -10.71 -19.89 -15.97
CA VAL A 87 -9.31 -20.17 -15.59
C VAL A 87 -9.06 -19.71 -14.15
N PHE A 88 -8.72 -20.66 -13.28
CA PHE A 88 -8.37 -20.46 -11.87
C PHE A 88 -7.59 -21.67 -11.33
N LEU A 89 -7.19 -21.67 -10.05
CA LEU A 89 -6.42 -22.76 -9.46
C LEU A 89 -7.13 -24.10 -9.59
N ALA A 90 -6.42 -25.10 -10.10
CA ALA A 90 -6.92 -26.46 -10.29
C ALA A 90 -7.42 -27.11 -8.99
N LYS A 91 -6.78 -26.76 -7.86
CA LYS A 91 -7.16 -27.21 -6.51
C LYS A 91 -8.59 -26.83 -6.12
N PHE A 92 -9.12 -25.73 -6.65
CA PHE A 92 -10.41 -25.18 -6.23
C PHE A 92 -11.55 -25.40 -7.23
N VAL A 93 -11.36 -26.24 -8.24
CA VAL A 93 -12.34 -26.44 -9.32
C VAL A 93 -13.74 -26.78 -8.78
N ASP A 94 -13.85 -27.84 -8.00
CA ASP A 94 -15.17 -28.29 -7.51
C ASP A 94 -15.80 -27.27 -6.55
N GLN A 95 -14.99 -26.71 -5.63
CA GLN A 95 -15.44 -25.73 -4.65
C GLN A 95 -15.94 -24.44 -5.29
N LEU A 96 -15.24 -23.92 -6.30
CA LEU A 96 -15.61 -22.65 -6.93
C LEU A 96 -16.81 -22.85 -7.88
N LEU A 97 -16.89 -23.96 -8.61
CA LEU A 97 -18.05 -24.23 -9.45
C LEU A 97 -19.34 -24.43 -8.63
N GLU A 98 -19.27 -25.13 -7.50
CA GLU A 98 -20.38 -25.22 -6.55
C GLU A 98 -20.80 -23.82 -6.06
N LYS A 99 -19.82 -22.98 -5.66
CA LYS A 99 -20.05 -21.60 -5.22
C LYS A 99 -20.73 -20.74 -6.29
N PHE A 100 -20.34 -20.90 -7.55
CA PHE A 100 -20.90 -20.15 -8.67
C PHE A 100 -22.23 -20.73 -9.16
N ASN A 101 -22.63 -21.88 -8.63
CA ASN A 101 -23.76 -22.67 -9.08
C ASN A 101 -23.64 -22.97 -10.59
N LEU A 102 -22.44 -23.39 -11.01
CA LEU A 102 -22.13 -23.80 -12.39
C LEU A 102 -21.84 -25.30 -12.46
N GLU A 103 -22.28 -25.94 -13.56
CA GLU A 103 -21.98 -27.33 -13.82
C GLU A 103 -20.54 -27.50 -14.34
N ASN A 104 -19.82 -28.47 -13.78
CA ASN A 104 -18.51 -28.86 -14.28
C ASN A 104 -18.66 -29.70 -15.55
N GLN A 105 -18.44 -29.07 -16.72
CA GLN A 105 -18.48 -29.73 -18.02
C GLN A 105 -17.14 -30.35 -18.44
N GLY A 106 -16.13 -30.24 -17.57
CA GLY A 106 -14.82 -30.85 -17.72
C GLY A 106 -13.65 -29.86 -17.63
N VAL A 107 -12.54 -30.33 -17.08
CA VAL A 107 -11.26 -29.65 -17.15
C VAL A 107 -10.66 -29.92 -18.51
N LEU A 108 -10.47 -28.88 -19.31
CA LEU A 108 -9.94 -28.99 -20.67
C LEU A 108 -8.42 -29.10 -20.69
N ARG A 109 -7.74 -28.24 -19.90
CA ARG A 109 -6.28 -28.13 -19.82
C ARG A 109 -5.86 -27.70 -18.43
N THR A 110 -4.62 -27.97 -18.08
CA THR A 110 -3.96 -27.42 -16.90
C THR A 110 -2.64 -26.77 -17.28
N PHE A 111 -2.25 -25.73 -16.53
CA PHE A 111 -1.06 -24.93 -16.78
C PHE A 111 -0.32 -24.65 -15.47
N LYS A 112 0.99 -24.49 -15.53
CA LYS A 112 1.72 -23.78 -14.46
C LYS A 112 1.56 -22.28 -14.67
N GLY A 113 1.46 -21.51 -13.58
CA GLY A 113 1.27 -20.06 -13.69
C GLY A 113 2.28 -19.37 -14.59
N ARG A 114 3.55 -19.84 -14.63
CA ARG A 114 4.58 -19.32 -15.52
C ARG A 114 4.25 -19.45 -17.02
N GLU A 115 3.38 -20.38 -17.41
CA GLU A 115 2.96 -20.56 -18.81
C GLU A 115 1.94 -19.51 -19.23
N LEU A 116 1.30 -18.85 -18.24
CA LEU A 116 0.27 -17.84 -18.43
C LEU A 116 0.84 -16.40 -18.33
N GLU A 117 2.15 -16.23 -18.05
CA GLU A 117 2.77 -14.93 -17.91
C GLU A 117 2.65 -14.07 -19.17
N GLY A 118 2.23 -12.82 -18.98
CA GLY A 118 2.11 -11.82 -20.03
C GLY A 118 0.93 -12.00 -20.97
N ILE A 119 0.02 -12.97 -20.75
CA ILE A 119 -1.31 -13.00 -21.36
C ILE A 119 -2.03 -11.72 -20.99
N THR A 120 -2.78 -11.13 -21.91
CA THR A 120 -3.59 -9.93 -21.63
C THR A 120 -5.08 -10.26 -21.56
N TYR A 121 -5.80 -9.44 -20.80
CA TYR A 121 -7.24 -9.53 -20.64
C TYR A 121 -7.89 -8.15 -20.71
N HIS A 122 -9.17 -8.09 -21.05
CA HIS A 122 -9.94 -6.85 -21.10
C HIS A 122 -10.30 -6.37 -19.69
N HIS A 123 -9.98 -5.11 -19.39
CA HIS A 123 -10.40 -4.49 -18.15
C HIS A 123 -11.93 -4.34 -18.10
N VAL A 124 -12.56 -4.74 -16.99
CA VAL A 124 -14.04 -4.80 -16.90
C VAL A 124 -14.74 -3.45 -16.79
N VAL A 125 -14.01 -2.37 -16.48
CA VAL A 125 -14.56 -1.01 -16.32
C VAL A 125 -14.06 -0.06 -17.39
N LEU A 126 -12.76 -0.06 -17.64
CA LEU A 126 -12.06 0.86 -18.54
C LEU A 126 -11.80 0.20 -19.90
N ASP A 127 -11.70 0.98 -20.94
CA ASP A 127 -11.36 0.50 -22.29
C ASP A 127 -9.84 0.35 -22.41
N LYS A 128 -9.29 -0.69 -21.78
CA LYS A 128 -7.87 -1.05 -21.83
C LYS A 128 -7.66 -2.54 -21.64
N GLU A 129 -6.50 -3.02 -22.08
CA GLU A 129 -6.03 -4.37 -21.77
C GLU A 129 -5.04 -4.31 -20.60
N CYS A 130 -5.06 -5.36 -19.77
CA CYS A 130 -4.18 -5.51 -18.62
C CYS A 130 -3.39 -6.83 -18.71
N PRO A 131 -2.13 -6.86 -18.25
CA PRO A 131 -1.28 -8.05 -18.33
C PRO A 131 -1.48 -9.02 -17.16
N THR A 132 -1.02 -10.25 -17.37
CA THR A 132 -0.82 -11.27 -16.35
C THR A 132 0.61 -11.23 -15.86
N LEU A 133 0.80 -11.08 -14.55
CA LEU A 133 2.09 -11.00 -13.86
C LEU A 133 2.32 -12.25 -12.99
N LEU A 134 3.57 -12.42 -12.54
CA LEU A 134 3.93 -13.47 -11.59
C LEU A 134 4.39 -12.90 -10.25
N GLY A 135 3.80 -13.37 -9.16
CA GLY A 135 4.13 -12.97 -7.80
C GLY A 135 4.05 -14.11 -6.80
N LYS A 136 5.01 -14.17 -5.88
CA LYS A 136 5.08 -15.22 -4.85
C LYS A 136 4.09 -15.02 -3.71
N HIS A 137 3.49 -13.83 -3.59
CA HIS A 137 2.44 -13.54 -2.60
C HIS A 137 1.12 -14.25 -2.93
N VAL A 138 0.94 -14.72 -4.16
CA VAL A 138 -0.22 -15.52 -4.53
C VAL A 138 -0.08 -16.91 -3.93
N THR A 139 -1.02 -17.29 -3.07
CA THR A 139 -1.05 -18.59 -2.37
C THR A 139 -2.19 -19.47 -2.88
N ASP A 140 -2.22 -20.71 -2.42
CA ASP A 140 -3.27 -21.68 -2.67
C ASP A 140 -4.13 -21.95 -1.42
N GLU A 141 -4.19 -20.98 -0.51
CA GLU A 141 -4.96 -21.11 0.73
C GLU A 141 -6.40 -20.64 0.54
N ASP A 142 -6.59 -19.49 -0.14
CA ASP A 142 -7.88 -18.85 -0.33
C ASP A 142 -8.04 -18.27 -1.75
N GLY A 143 -9.28 -17.90 -2.09
CA GLY A 143 -9.64 -17.20 -3.31
C GLY A 143 -9.66 -18.09 -4.55
N THR A 144 -9.13 -17.60 -5.66
CA THR A 144 -9.12 -18.28 -6.96
C THR A 144 -7.71 -18.59 -7.45
N GLY A 145 -6.68 -18.06 -6.77
CA GLY A 145 -5.29 -18.07 -7.23
C GLY A 145 -4.98 -17.12 -8.38
N VAL A 146 -5.98 -16.41 -8.89
CA VAL A 146 -5.84 -15.29 -9.83
C VAL A 146 -6.13 -14.03 -9.05
N VAL A 147 -5.08 -13.28 -8.68
CA VAL A 147 -5.20 -12.13 -7.79
C VAL A 147 -5.38 -10.86 -8.60
N HIS A 148 -6.51 -10.17 -8.38
CA HIS A 148 -6.72 -8.80 -8.83
C HIS A 148 -5.63 -7.90 -8.26
N THR A 149 -4.89 -7.20 -9.12
CA THR A 149 -3.72 -6.42 -8.75
C THR A 149 -3.94 -4.94 -9.04
N ALA A 150 -3.83 -4.11 -8.00
CA ALA A 150 -3.98 -2.65 -8.06
C ALA A 150 -2.82 -2.00 -7.28
N GLY A 151 -1.74 -1.64 -7.99
CA GLY A 151 -0.49 -1.14 -7.40
C GLY A 151 -0.62 0.12 -6.56
N GLY A 152 -1.69 0.89 -6.73
CA GLY A 152 -2.02 2.05 -5.90
C GLY A 152 -2.68 1.71 -4.56
N HIS A 153 -3.18 0.47 -4.37
CA HIS A 153 -4.05 0.08 -3.27
C HIS A 153 -3.62 -1.19 -2.50
N GLY A 154 -2.40 -1.68 -2.75
CA GLY A 154 -1.83 -2.83 -2.04
C GLY A 154 -0.30 -2.81 -2.09
N LEU A 155 0.37 -3.20 -1.01
CA LEU A 155 1.84 -3.20 -0.97
C LEU A 155 2.43 -4.29 -1.87
N ASP A 156 1.89 -5.51 -1.80
CA ASP A 156 2.34 -6.61 -2.65
C ASP A 156 2.04 -6.31 -4.12
N ASP A 157 0.88 -5.73 -4.42
CA ASP A 157 0.49 -5.27 -5.75
C ASP A 157 1.47 -4.21 -6.28
N PHE A 158 1.81 -3.23 -5.44
CA PHE A 158 2.80 -2.21 -5.77
C PHE A 158 4.17 -2.82 -6.10
N LEU A 159 4.65 -3.75 -5.28
CA LEU A 159 5.96 -4.38 -5.46
C LEU A 159 6.01 -5.22 -6.74
N VAL A 160 4.95 -5.98 -7.03
CA VAL A 160 4.90 -6.76 -8.27
C VAL A 160 4.76 -5.86 -9.50
N CYS A 161 3.90 -4.85 -9.46
CA CYS A 161 3.76 -3.86 -10.53
C CYS A 161 5.09 -3.14 -10.82
N ALA A 162 5.80 -2.70 -9.79
CA ALA A 162 7.12 -2.05 -9.92
C ALA A 162 8.15 -2.95 -10.60
N LYS A 163 8.16 -4.27 -10.29
CA LYS A 163 9.04 -5.25 -10.94
C LYS A 163 8.82 -5.33 -12.45
N TYR A 164 7.58 -5.13 -12.91
CA TYR A 164 7.20 -5.13 -14.33
C TYR A 164 7.16 -3.72 -14.96
N GLY A 165 7.58 -2.68 -14.22
CA GLY A 165 7.61 -1.31 -14.72
C GLY A 165 6.24 -0.65 -14.83
N ILE A 166 5.22 -1.17 -14.13
CA ILE A 166 3.87 -0.61 -14.09
C ILE A 166 3.82 0.42 -12.96
N ALA A 167 3.47 1.66 -13.29
CA ALA A 167 3.32 2.73 -12.30
C ALA A 167 1.98 2.60 -11.54
N PRO A 168 1.94 2.86 -10.23
CA PRO A 168 0.71 2.73 -9.45
C PRO A 168 -0.32 3.79 -9.84
N ILE A 169 -1.57 3.39 -10.07
CA ILE A 169 -2.71 4.28 -10.32
C ILE A 169 -3.52 4.41 -9.03
N ASN A 170 -3.80 5.65 -8.64
CA ASN A 170 -4.74 5.96 -7.56
C ASN A 170 -6.07 6.40 -8.15
N THR A 171 -7.12 5.66 -7.86
CA THR A 171 -8.50 6.03 -8.25
C THR A 171 -9.28 6.71 -7.14
N VAL A 172 -8.65 6.97 -5.99
CA VAL A 172 -9.29 7.58 -4.80
C VAL A 172 -8.51 8.81 -4.36
N ASP A 173 -9.20 9.91 -4.07
CA ASP A 173 -8.63 11.13 -3.52
C ASP A 173 -8.28 11.02 -2.02
N TYR A 174 -7.84 12.10 -1.40
CA TYR A 174 -7.46 12.13 0.01
C TYR A 174 -8.66 11.96 0.95
N GLN A 175 -9.86 12.33 0.52
CA GLN A 175 -11.12 12.24 1.27
C GLN A 175 -11.83 10.89 1.09
N GLY A 176 -11.29 10.00 0.27
CA GLY A 176 -11.89 8.68 0.00
C GLY A 176 -12.93 8.69 -1.13
N ASN A 177 -13.04 9.77 -1.90
CA ASN A 177 -13.91 9.80 -3.06
C ASN A 177 -13.14 9.34 -4.30
N MET A 178 -13.85 8.63 -5.18
CA MET A 178 -13.30 8.19 -6.45
C MET A 178 -12.97 9.42 -7.31
N ASN A 179 -11.76 9.47 -7.87
CA ASN A 179 -11.31 10.56 -8.73
C ASN A 179 -11.58 10.26 -10.22
N GLU A 180 -11.04 11.08 -11.12
CA GLU A 180 -11.23 10.98 -12.57
C GLU A 180 -10.72 9.64 -13.16
N GLU A 181 -9.68 9.05 -12.59
CA GLU A 181 -9.11 7.77 -13.02
C GLU A 181 -10.09 6.60 -12.81
N ALA A 182 -11.07 6.76 -11.93
CA ALA A 182 -12.12 5.77 -11.70
C ALA A 182 -13.25 5.78 -12.76
N GLY A 183 -13.16 6.65 -13.75
CA GLY A 183 -14.12 6.77 -14.84
C GLY A 183 -15.53 7.09 -14.34
N LYS A 184 -16.51 6.26 -14.69
CA LYS A 184 -17.92 6.49 -14.34
C LYS A 184 -18.25 6.54 -12.85
N TYR A 185 -17.34 6.10 -11.99
CA TYR A 185 -17.51 6.12 -10.52
C TYR A 185 -16.97 7.41 -9.88
N GLN A 186 -16.46 8.35 -10.66
CA GLN A 186 -15.95 9.63 -10.16
C GLN A 186 -16.93 10.30 -9.21
N GLY A 187 -16.44 10.80 -8.08
CA GLY A 187 -17.20 11.50 -7.05
C GLY A 187 -17.92 10.60 -6.04
N MET A 188 -17.95 9.28 -6.24
CA MET A 188 -18.52 8.35 -5.27
C MET A 188 -17.55 8.12 -4.12
N PHE A 189 -18.05 8.02 -2.89
CA PHE A 189 -17.24 7.55 -1.77
C PHE A 189 -16.91 6.06 -1.95
N PHE A 190 -15.73 5.58 -1.55
CA PHE A 190 -15.24 4.24 -1.87
C PHE A 190 -16.20 3.11 -1.44
N GLU A 191 -16.90 3.26 -0.30
CA GLU A 191 -17.88 2.26 0.15
C GLU A 191 -19.12 2.21 -0.77
N ASP A 192 -19.55 3.35 -1.30
CA ASP A 192 -20.67 3.40 -2.24
C ASP A 192 -20.24 2.94 -3.64
N CYS A 193 -18.99 3.24 -4.02
CA CYS A 193 -18.38 2.69 -5.23
C CYS A 193 -18.40 1.14 -5.22
N SER A 194 -18.11 0.50 -4.07
CA SER A 194 -18.20 -0.96 -3.94
C SER A 194 -19.57 -1.50 -4.38
N LYS A 195 -20.65 -0.86 -3.93
CA LYS A 195 -22.03 -1.25 -4.28
C LYS A 195 -22.32 -1.04 -5.77
N ALA A 196 -21.86 0.10 -6.31
CA ALA A 196 -22.04 0.43 -7.72
C ALA A 196 -21.27 -0.55 -8.63
N VAL A 197 -20.04 -0.92 -8.28
CA VAL A 197 -19.25 -1.92 -9.00
C VAL A 197 -19.97 -3.27 -9.01
N ILE A 198 -20.46 -3.75 -7.87
CA ILE A 198 -21.20 -5.02 -7.78
C ILE A 198 -22.41 -5.02 -8.72
N HIS A 199 -23.20 -3.95 -8.68
CA HIS A 199 -24.36 -3.80 -9.54
C HIS A 199 -23.97 -3.85 -11.02
N ASP A 200 -22.99 -3.08 -11.42
CA ASP A 200 -22.55 -2.94 -12.80
C ASP A 200 -21.92 -4.23 -13.35
N MET A 201 -21.16 -4.96 -12.53
CA MET A 201 -20.56 -6.23 -12.92
C MET A 201 -21.64 -7.32 -13.10
N ASN A 202 -22.72 -7.25 -12.33
CA ASN A 202 -23.87 -8.10 -12.50
C ASN A 202 -24.61 -7.80 -13.82
N GLU A 203 -24.85 -6.53 -14.12
CA GLU A 203 -25.50 -6.14 -15.39
C GLU A 203 -24.66 -6.52 -16.62
N LYS A 204 -23.33 -6.44 -16.52
CA LYS A 204 -22.40 -6.88 -17.56
C LYS A 204 -22.30 -8.41 -17.71
N GLY A 205 -22.84 -9.17 -16.76
CA GLY A 205 -22.78 -10.63 -16.76
C GLY A 205 -21.42 -11.22 -16.39
N CYS A 206 -20.46 -10.41 -15.94
CA CYS A 206 -19.13 -10.88 -15.50
C CYS A 206 -19.04 -11.18 -14.01
N LEU A 207 -20.09 -10.92 -13.24
CA LEU A 207 -20.18 -11.28 -11.82
C LEU A 207 -20.60 -12.75 -11.70
N LEU A 208 -19.72 -13.56 -11.10
CA LEU A 208 -19.98 -14.99 -10.89
C LEU A 208 -20.66 -15.26 -9.54
N ALA A 209 -20.20 -14.61 -8.48
CA ALA A 209 -20.79 -14.74 -7.15
C ALA A 209 -20.53 -13.49 -6.30
N VAL A 210 -21.42 -13.28 -5.31
CA VAL A 210 -21.27 -12.30 -4.23
C VAL A 210 -21.43 -13.03 -2.91
N GLU A 211 -20.53 -12.82 -1.99
CA GLU A 211 -20.59 -13.37 -0.63
C GLU A 211 -20.43 -12.25 0.40
N ASN A 212 -21.11 -12.37 1.51
CA ASN A 212 -20.86 -11.51 2.66
C ASN A 212 -19.96 -12.26 3.64
N ILE A 213 -18.77 -11.75 3.85
CA ILE A 213 -17.82 -12.30 4.82
C ILE A 213 -17.70 -11.41 6.03
N THR A 214 -17.44 -12.02 7.18
CA THR A 214 -16.98 -11.30 8.38
C THR A 214 -15.48 -11.49 8.46
N HIS A 215 -14.75 -10.38 8.41
CA HIS A 215 -13.29 -10.42 8.46
C HIS A 215 -12.74 -9.27 9.29
N SER A 216 -11.51 -9.43 9.76
CA SER A 216 -10.80 -8.38 10.49
C SER A 216 -10.30 -7.32 9.52
N TYR A 217 -10.71 -6.07 9.72
CA TYR A 217 -10.37 -4.94 8.84
C TYR A 217 -9.67 -3.81 9.64
N PRO A 218 -8.64 -3.17 9.09
CA PRO A 218 -7.91 -2.10 9.75
C PRO A 218 -8.74 -0.82 9.85
N HIS A 219 -8.74 -0.23 11.04
CA HIS A 219 -9.39 1.04 11.36
C HIS A 219 -8.38 1.98 12.00
N ASP A 220 -8.51 3.26 11.74
CA ASP A 220 -7.84 4.33 12.46
C ASP A 220 -8.18 4.24 13.96
N ASP A 221 -7.20 4.25 14.83
CA ASP A 221 -7.39 4.08 16.27
C ASP A 221 -8.07 5.27 16.93
N ARG A 222 -8.02 6.46 16.34
CA ARG A 222 -8.62 7.69 16.87
C ARG A 222 -10.11 7.78 16.56
N LEU A 223 -10.49 7.72 15.29
CA LEU A 223 -11.87 7.83 14.84
C LEU A 223 -12.58 6.48 14.77
N LYS A 224 -11.85 5.36 14.85
CA LYS A 224 -12.39 4.00 14.67
C LYS A 224 -13.12 3.82 13.34
N LYS A 225 -12.66 4.52 12.30
CA LYS A 225 -13.13 4.44 10.92
C LYS A 225 -12.21 3.60 10.07
N LYS A 226 -12.76 2.97 9.02
CA LYS A 226 -11.98 2.18 8.07
C LYS A 226 -10.85 3.02 7.47
N VAL A 227 -9.67 2.45 7.39
CA VAL A 227 -8.58 2.98 6.58
C VAL A 227 -8.53 2.27 5.23
N ILE A 228 -7.91 2.90 4.26
CA ILE A 228 -7.67 2.31 2.94
C ILE A 228 -6.17 2.25 2.67
N PHE A 229 -5.72 1.35 1.80
CA PHE A 229 -4.41 1.47 1.19
C PHE A 229 -4.49 2.46 0.04
N ARG A 230 -3.57 3.43 0.04
CA ARG A 230 -3.47 4.44 -1.01
C ARG A 230 -2.02 4.79 -1.25
N ALA A 231 -1.58 4.77 -2.53
CA ALA A 231 -0.26 5.28 -2.87
C ALA A 231 -0.23 6.80 -2.67
N VAL A 232 0.65 7.25 -1.80
CA VAL A 232 0.83 8.67 -1.46
C VAL A 232 2.31 9.00 -1.50
N LYS A 233 2.63 10.21 -1.94
CA LYS A 233 3.99 10.74 -1.86
C LYS A 233 4.28 11.08 -0.40
N GLN A 234 5.19 10.33 0.23
CA GLN A 234 5.48 10.41 1.65
C GLN A 234 6.99 10.37 1.90
N TRP A 235 7.41 10.72 3.10
CA TRP A 235 8.77 10.54 3.57
C TRP A 235 8.91 9.21 4.30
N PHE A 236 9.94 8.46 3.93
CA PHE A 236 10.22 7.13 4.47
C PHE A 236 11.61 7.06 5.07
N CYS A 237 11.73 6.26 6.13
CA CYS A 237 13.01 5.81 6.68
C CYS A 237 13.18 4.33 6.33
N SER A 238 14.20 4.01 5.53
CA SER A 238 14.55 2.61 5.27
C SER A 238 15.29 2.04 6.47
N ILE A 239 14.84 0.89 6.94
CA ILE A 239 15.46 0.16 8.05
C ILE A 239 16.29 -1.05 7.60
N ASP A 240 16.30 -1.37 6.29
CA ASP A 240 16.91 -2.60 5.77
C ASP A 240 18.37 -2.76 6.17
N LYS A 241 19.14 -1.67 6.15
CA LYS A 241 20.55 -1.70 6.55
C LYS A 241 20.74 -1.98 8.05
N LEU A 242 19.75 -1.66 8.87
CA LEU A 242 19.79 -1.83 10.32
C LEU A 242 19.22 -3.17 10.76
N LYS A 243 18.35 -3.80 9.96
CA LYS A 243 17.69 -5.06 10.32
C LYS A 243 18.64 -6.16 10.82
N PRO A 244 19.75 -6.48 10.13
CA PRO A 244 20.65 -7.54 10.60
C PRO A 244 21.20 -7.27 12.00
N GLN A 245 21.58 -6.00 12.28
CA GLN A 245 22.09 -5.61 13.58
C GLN A 245 20.98 -5.65 14.66
N LEU A 246 19.78 -5.13 14.33
CA LEU A 246 18.66 -5.15 15.26
C LEU A 246 18.23 -6.56 15.62
N LEU A 247 18.20 -7.49 14.67
CA LEU A 247 17.86 -8.88 14.92
C LEU A 247 18.92 -9.57 15.77
N ASP A 248 20.22 -9.29 15.53
CA ASP A 248 21.31 -9.80 16.39
C ASP A 248 21.19 -9.29 17.83
N GLU A 249 20.87 -8.01 18.03
CA GLU A 249 20.66 -7.45 19.38
C GLU A 249 19.47 -8.15 20.08
N ILE A 250 18.34 -8.30 19.36
CA ILE A 250 17.12 -8.94 19.91
C ILE A 250 17.36 -10.39 20.29
N ASP A 251 18.05 -11.14 19.44
CA ASP A 251 18.20 -12.57 19.62
C ASP A 251 19.33 -12.95 20.60
N ASN A 252 20.40 -12.16 20.63
CA ASN A 252 21.64 -12.57 21.29
C ASN A 252 22.09 -11.66 22.44
N LYS A 253 21.61 -10.42 22.54
CA LYS A 253 22.18 -9.45 23.49
C LYS A 253 21.17 -8.90 24.52
N ILE A 254 19.87 -8.91 24.20
CA ILE A 254 18.81 -8.49 25.11
C ILE A 254 18.45 -9.64 26.05
N THR A 255 18.39 -9.36 27.34
CA THR A 255 17.84 -10.28 28.32
C THR A 255 16.32 -10.15 28.38
N TRP A 256 15.64 -11.16 27.89
CA TRP A 256 14.18 -11.22 27.86
C TRP A 256 13.63 -11.92 29.10
N HIS A 257 12.83 -11.21 29.90
CA HIS A 257 12.09 -11.83 31.01
C HIS A 257 10.92 -12.71 30.55
N ASN A 258 10.56 -12.61 29.26
CA ASN A 258 9.48 -13.31 28.62
C ASN A 258 9.89 -13.68 27.18
N SER A 259 10.02 -14.98 26.91
CA SER A 259 10.40 -15.50 25.59
C SER A 259 9.40 -15.13 24.47
N PHE A 260 8.13 -14.93 24.82
CA PHE A 260 7.13 -14.44 23.88
C PHE A 260 7.47 -13.03 23.37
N GLY A 261 7.98 -12.15 24.25
CA GLY A 261 8.41 -10.81 23.88
C GLY A 261 9.54 -10.82 22.84
N GLN A 262 10.54 -11.68 23.03
CA GLN A 262 11.64 -11.86 22.07
C GLN A 262 11.11 -12.24 20.69
N LYS A 263 10.31 -13.30 20.61
CA LYS A 263 9.77 -13.81 19.35
C LYS A 263 8.92 -12.75 18.65
N ARG A 264 8.10 -12.03 19.41
CA ARG A 264 7.26 -10.95 18.85
C ARG A 264 8.10 -9.81 18.28
N MET A 265 9.12 -9.36 19.03
CA MET A 265 10.00 -8.27 18.57
C MET A 265 10.82 -8.71 17.35
N HIS A 266 11.34 -9.94 17.35
CA HIS A 266 12.06 -10.49 16.20
C HIS A 266 11.19 -10.43 14.94
N ASN A 267 9.97 -10.98 14.97
CA ASN A 267 9.07 -11.02 13.82
C ASN A 267 8.71 -9.61 13.37
N MET A 268 8.39 -8.70 14.30
CA MET A 268 8.07 -7.30 13.97
C MET A 268 9.21 -6.60 13.21
N ILE A 269 10.46 -6.86 13.53
CA ILE A 269 11.61 -6.26 12.85
C ILE A 269 11.91 -6.99 11.54
N ALA A 270 11.85 -8.32 11.53
CA ALA A 270 12.13 -9.12 10.34
C ALA A 270 11.20 -8.77 9.17
N ASP A 271 9.90 -8.64 9.46
CA ASP A 271 8.86 -8.40 8.46
C ASP A 271 8.62 -6.90 8.17
N ARG A 272 9.27 -6.01 8.94
CA ARG A 272 9.03 -4.56 8.82
C ARG A 272 9.53 -4.00 7.49
N GLY A 273 8.65 -3.29 6.77
CA GLY A 273 9.00 -2.49 5.59
C GLY A 273 9.63 -1.13 5.93
N ASP A 274 9.72 -0.25 4.94
CA ASP A 274 10.11 1.14 5.17
C ASP A 274 9.10 1.83 6.09
N TRP A 275 9.63 2.60 7.03
CA TRP A 275 8.81 3.36 7.96
C TRP A 275 8.36 4.68 7.34
N CYS A 276 7.06 4.87 7.13
CA CYS A 276 6.49 6.16 6.75
C CYS A 276 6.55 7.12 7.94
N ILE A 277 7.40 8.14 7.85
CA ILE A 277 7.64 9.09 8.94
C ILE A 277 6.85 10.38 8.80
N SER A 278 6.21 10.65 7.68
CA SER A 278 5.42 11.86 7.45
C SER A 278 3.97 11.71 7.87
N ARG A 279 3.40 12.77 8.46
CA ARG A 279 2.01 12.87 8.89
C ARG A 279 1.42 14.21 8.47
N GLN A 280 0.20 14.19 7.99
CA GLN A 280 -0.58 15.37 7.59
C GLN A 280 -1.42 15.84 8.79
N ARG A 281 -0.76 16.39 9.80
CA ARG A 281 -1.39 16.86 11.04
C ARG A 281 -0.90 18.26 11.40
N LEU A 282 -1.69 18.99 12.20
CA LEU A 282 -1.41 20.39 12.55
C LEU A 282 -0.45 20.54 13.71
N TRP A 283 -0.24 19.50 14.54
CA TRP A 283 0.60 19.54 15.72
C TRP A 283 1.64 18.44 15.71
N GLY A 284 2.91 18.82 15.75
CA GLY A 284 4.06 17.93 15.83
C GLY A 284 5.34 18.62 15.36
N VAL A 285 6.45 17.88 15.38
CA VAL A 285 7.74 18.38 14.90
C VAL A 285 7.72 18.38 13.37
N PRO A 286 8.02 19.51 12.70
CA PRO A 286 8.02 19.58 11.25
C PRO A 286 9.12 18.73 10.63
N ILE A 287 8.90 18.22 9.43
CA ILE A 287 9.95 17.65 8.60
C ILE A 287 10.72 18.81 7.95
N PRO A 288 12.02 19.02 8.29
CA PRO A 288 12.75 20.23 7.91
C PRO A 288 13.27 20.17 6.47
N ILE A 289 12.39 19.93 5.50
CA ILE A 289 12.74 19.86 4.08
C ILE A 289 12.23 21.08 3.34
N ILE A 290 13.14 21.72 2.61
CA ILE A 290 12.83 22.79 1.67
C ILE A 290 12.93 22.25 0.24
N TYR A 291 12.05 22.69 -0.63
CA TYR A 291 11.98 22.26 -2.02
C TYR A 291 12.39 23.39 -2.96
N ASN A 292 13.09 23.00 -4.01
CA ASN A 292 13.38 23.84 -5.15
C ASN A 292 12.13 24.12 -6.00
N GLU A 293 12.23 25.05 -6.97
CA GLU A 293 11.15 25.37 -7.92
C GLU A 293 10.72 24.16 -8.76
N ASP A 294 11.63 23.24 -9.06
CA ASP A 294 11.35 21.98 -9.77
C ASP A 294 10.68 20.90 -8.88
N GLY A 295 10.39 21.23 -7.63
CA GLY A 295 9.81 20.32 -6.65
C GLY A 295 10.79 19.30 -6.06
N SER A 296 12.07 19.37 -6.38
CA SER A 296 13.09 18.50 -5.79
C SER A 296 13.47 18.96 -4.38
N PRO A 297 13.65 18.04 -3.41
CA PRO A 297 14.06 18.39 -2.05
C PRO A 297 15.51 18.84 -2.01
N ILE A 298 15.82 19.79 -1.14
CA ILE A 298 17.19 20.22 -0.81
C ILE A 298 17.70 19.28 0.31
N MET A 299 18.70 18.45 -0.03
CA MET A 299 19.26 17.46 0.88
C MET A 299 20.72 17.81 1.26
N GLU A 300 20.97 19.09 1.53
CA GLU A 300 22.28 19.62 1.83
C GLU A 300 22.49 19.75 3.34
N LEU A 301 23.63 19.25 3.83
CA LEU A 301 23.95 19.25 5.26
C LEU A 301 24.04 20.67 5.83
N GLU A 302 24.52 21.63 5.03
CA GLU A 302 24.59 23.04 5.43
C GLU A 302 23.20 23.61 5.75
N VAL A 303 22.21 23.32 4.89
CA VAL A 303 20.82 23.76 5.08
C VAL A 303 20.22 23.10 6.32
N PHE A 304 20.44 21.79 6.53
CA PHE A 304 19.95 21.09 7.71
C PHE A 304 20.57 21.66 9.01
N ASN A 305 21.88 21.91 9.03
CA ASN A 305 22.55 22.48 10.19
C ASN A 305 22.03 23.88 10.50
N HIS A 306 21.82 24.72 9.49
CA HIS A 306 21.25 26.05 9.66
C HIS A 306 19.82 25.99 10.27
N ILE A 307 18.96 25.10 9.75
CA ILE A 307 17.61 24.91 10.31
C ILE A 307 17.69 24.39 11.75
N ALA A 308 18.61 23.48 12.05
CA ALA A 308 18.82 22.97 13.41
C ALA A 308 19.24 24.06 14.36
N GLU A 309 20.11 24.99 13.95
CA GLU A 309 20.49 26.17 14.74
C GLU A 309 19.30 27.11 14.99
N LEU A 310 18.46 27.35 13.97
CA LEU A 310 17.24 28.14 14.13
C LEU A 310 16.29 27.47 15.13
N PHE A 311 16.09 26.17 15.06
CA PHE A 311 15.25 25.43 15.99
C PHE A 311 15.83 25.43 17.42
N GLY A 312 17.15 25.31 17.55
CA GLY A 312 17.85 25.43 18.84
C GLY A 312 17.66 26.80 19.50
N LYS A 313 17.57 27.85 18.71
CA LYS A 313 17.46 29.21 19.19
C LYS A 313 16.01 29.67 19.42
N TYR A 314 15.10 29.30 18.53
CA TYR A 314 13.73 29.83 18.49
C TYR A 314 12.65 28.79 18.70
N GLY A 315 13.01 27.50 18.75
CA GLY A 315 12.06 26.38 18.78
C GLY A 315 11.56 25.97 17.39
N SER A 316 10.96 24.80 17.31
CA SER A 316 10.46 24.23 16.02
C SER A 316 9.26 24.99 15.43
N ASN A 317 8.54 25.78 16.24
CA ASN A 317 7.47 26.65 15.75
C ASN A 317 7.95 27.68 14.72
N TYR A 318 9.25 28.05 14.79
CA TYR A 318 9.86 28.95 13.82
C TYR A 318 9.67 28.50 12.38
N TRP A 319 9.59 27.15 12.13
CA TRP A 319 9.29 26.58 10.83
C TRP A 319 7.93 27.02 10.29
N PHE A 320 6.91 27.05 11.11
CA PHE A 320 5.55 27.37 10.70
C PHE A 320 5.31 28.86 10.54
N GLU A 321 6.05 29.67 11.29
CA GLU A 321 5.90 31.13 11.35
C GLU A 321 6.62 31.87 10.23
N HIS A 322 7.58 31.21 9.53
CA HIS A 322 8.44 31.87 8.54
C HIS A 322 8.31 31.19 7.16
N GLU A 323 8.57 31.95 6.10
CA GLU A 323 8.60 31.43 4.74
C GLU A 323 9.86 30.58 4.47
N ALA A 324 9.79 29.72 3.44
CA ALA A 324 10.90 28.80 3.11
C ALA A 324 12.24 29.52 2.91
N LYS A 325 12.20 30.72 2.33
CA LYS A 325 13.40 31.54 2.08
C LYS A 325 14.07 32.03 3.35
N ASP A 326 13.30 32.29 4.41
CA ASP A 326 13.82 32.78 5.69
C ASP A 326 14.47 31.67 6.52
N LEU A 327 14.23 30.42 6.13
CA LEU A 327 14.79 29.21 6.74
C LEU A 327 16.07 28.72 6.07
N LEU A 328 16.49 29.37 4.99
CA LEU A 328 17.74 29.07 4.28
C LEU A 328 18.90 29.95 4.78
N PRO A 329 20.16 29.48 4.66
CA PRO A 329 21.32 30.31 4.94
C PRO A 329 21.28 31.62 4.14
N GLU A 330 21.83 32.68 4.71
CA GLU A 330 21.89 33.99 4.05
C GLU A 330 22.62 33.89 2.70
N GLY A 331 21.99 34.40 1.63
CA GLY A 331 22.55 34.36 0.29
C GLY A 331 22.47 32.97 -0.40
N TYR A 332 21.78 32.00 0.17
CA TYR A 332 21.65 30.66 -0.43
C TYR A 332 21.02 30.74 -1.84
N THR A 333 21.62 30.05 -2.78
CA THR A 333 21.14 29.90 -4.15
C THR A 333 21.22 28.44 -4.60
N ASN A 334 20.30 28.01 -5.45
CA ASN A 334 20.32 26.67 -6.01
C ASN A 334 20.01 26.75 -7.52
N PRO A 335 20.76 26.06 -8.40
CA PRO A 335 20.49 26.03 -9.83
C PRO A 335 19.10 25.52 -10.20
N LYS A 336 18.46 24.74 -9.33
CA LYS A 336 17.09 24.23 -9.51
C LYS A 336 16.00 25.22 -9.08
N SER A 337 16.42 26.37 -8.52
CA SER A 337 15.57 27.49 -8.16
C SER A 337 16.11 28.79 -8.77
N PRO A 338 16.10 28.91 -10.11
CA PRO A 338 16.75 30.02 -10.81
C PRO A 338 16.13 31.38 -10.50
N ASN A 339 14.86 31.42 -10.07
CA ASN A 339 14.16 32.65 -9.69
C ASN A 339 14.20 32.90 -8.16
N GLY A 340 14.87 32.01 -7.40
CA GLY A 340 14.98 32.10 -5.95
C GLY A 340 13.68 31.79 -5.20
N ASN A 341 12.76 31.05 -5.84
CA ASN A 341 11.56 30.58 -5.19
C ASN A 341 11.80 29.23 -4.53
N PHE A 342 11.34 29.11 -3.30
CA PHE A 342 11.45 27.89 -2.50
C PHE A 342 10.13 27.63 -1.80
N THR A 343 9.80 26.36 -1.60
CA THR A 343 8.68 25.94 -0.77
C THR A 343 9.17 25.03 0.34
N LYS A 344 8.39 24.88 1.40
CA LYS A 344 8.77 24.04 2.54
C LYS A 344 7.77 22.89 2.70
N GLU A 345 8.24 21.81 3.32
CA GLU A 345 7.40 20.69 3.69
C GLU A 345 6.35 21.14 4.71
N LYS A 346 5.14 20.61 4.58
CA LYS A 346 4.02 20.89 5.47
C LYS A 346 3.74 19.74 6.43
N ASP A 347 4.22 18.55 6.09
CA ASP A 347 4.06 17.38 6.92
C ASP A 347 4.91 17.47 8.20
N ILE A 348 4.41 16.84 9.24
CA ILE A 348 5.14 16.68 10.52
C ILE A 348 5.68 15.26 10.63
N MET A 349 6.61 15.06 11.53
CA MET A 349 7.16 13.75 11.83
C MET A 349 6.15 12.88 12.60
N ASP A 350 6.22 11.58 12.37
CA ASP A 350 5.59 10.59 13.22
C ASP A 350 6.09 10.74 14.66
N VAL A 351 5.19 10.76 15.63
CA VAL A 351 5.52 10.91 17.07
C VAL A 351 6.50 9.84 17.58
N TRP A 352 6.51 8.66 16.97
CA TRP A 352 7.48 7.61 17.30
C TRP A 352 8.91 7.96 16.87
N PHE A 353 9.06 8.87 15.90
CA PHE A 353 10.38 9.43 15.56
C PHE A 353 10.88 10.32 16.70
N ASP A 354 10.01 11.13 17.29
CA ASP A 354 10.33 11.98 18.43
C ASP A 354 10.71 11.13 19.65
N SER A 355 9.89 10.12 19.97
CA SER A 355 10.17 9.14 21.03
C SER A 355 11.50 8.43 20.81
N GLY A 356 11.73 7.91 19.61
CA GLY A 356 12.96 7.21 19.25
C GLY A 356 14.23 8.05 19.29
N SER A 357 14.13 9.38 19.28
CA SER A 357 15.26 10.31 19.40
C SER A 357 15.53 10.82 20.82
N SER A 358 14.68 10.50 21.80
CA SER A 358 14.74 11.01 23.18
C SER A 358 16.04 10.66 23.94
N TRP A 359 16.71 9.56 23.56
CA TRP A 359 18.01 9.18 24.10
C TRP A 359 19.08 10.27 23.91
N ASN A 360 19.01 11.02 22.82
CA ASN A 360 19.98 12.09 22.54
C ASN A 360 19.81 13.28 23.50
N GLU A 361 18.60 13.52 23.98
CA GLU A 361 18.34 14.58 24.97
C GLU A 361 19.00 14.26 26.32
N LEU A 362 19.05 13.00 26.72
CA LEU A 362 19.76 12.61 27.94
C LEU A 362 21.23 13.00 27.88
N GLN A 363 21.90 12.68 26.77
CA GLN A 363 23.31 13.06 26.56
C GLN A 363 23.50 14.57 26.48
N ALA A 364 22.63 15.29 25.76
CA ALA A 364 22.70 16.75 25.62
C ALA A 364 22.53 17.48 26.95
N ARG A 365 21.75 16.92 27.89
CA ARG A 365 21.55 17.44 29.24
C ARG A 365 22.60 16.96 30.25
N GLY A 366 23.57 16.14 29.82
CA GLY A 366 24.63 15.62 30.68
C GLY A 366 24.19 14.51 31.65
N TYR A 367 23.10 13.82 31.38
CA TYR A 367 22.70 12.63 32.10
C TYR A 367 23.51 11.41 31.65
N ASP A 368 23.58 10.39 32.48
CA ASP A 368 24.22 9.13 32.14
C ASP A 368 23.43 8.38 31.01
N TYR A 369 24.20 7.75 30.14
CA TYR A 369 23.67 6.93 29.05
C TYR A 369 24.45 5.61 28.97
N PRO A 370 23.75 4.49 28.75
CA PRO A 370 22.30 4.31 28.62
C PRO A 370 21.52 4.57 29.92
N CYS A 371 20.24 4.92 29.82
CA CYS A 371 19.39 5.13 30.99
C CYS A 371 19.09 3.78 31.70
N ASP A 372 18.88 3.84 33.03
CA ASP A 372 18.56 2.65 33.83
C ASP A 372 17.16 2.09 33.56
N LEU A 373 16.25 2.96 33.15
CA LEU A 373 14.86 2.60 32.87
C LEU A 373 14.28 3.50 31.79
N TYR A 374 13.72 2.87 30.76
CA TYR A 374 12.91 3.52 29.74
C TYR A 374 11.50 2.96 29.78
N PHE A 375 10.53 3.79 30.08
CA PHE A 375 9.12 3.41 30.17
C PHE A 375 8.40 3.82 28.88
N GLU A 376 7.82 2.84 28.19
CA GLU A 376 7.03 3.02 26.97
C GLU A 376 5.71 2.27 27.12
N GLY A 377 4.54 2.95 26.83
CA GLY A 377 3.25 2.27 26.94
C GLY A 377 2.06 3.13 26.57
#